data_1c258187706eaa0a3decb7c98a484385
#
_entry.id   1c258187706eaa0a3decb7c98a484385
#
_cell.length_a   1.000
_cell.length_b   1.000
_cell.length_c   1.000
_cell.angle_alpha   90.00
_cell.angle_beta   90.00
_cell.angle_gamma   90.00
#
_symmetry.space_group_name_H-M   'P 1'
#
loop_
_entity.id
_entity.type
_entity.pdbx_description
1 polymer ?
#
loop_
_entity_poly.entity_id
_entity_poly.type
_entity_poly.pdbx_seq_one_letter_code
_entity_poly.pdbx_strand_id
1 'polypeptide(L)'
;MIAVVLHNTWDWDAISRSMLAFASGLIVMGLGHWAQLASTPWVQESGLLPKDHDILIPLLVVVGIPLIVTWMVWRMGVEDLAQLRLTGYEVGVIPDGLTLDEWESEDRSSHAIEILSPKGILATPMVAGMLFGQLCDGLATMVGIDYYGYSEKHPVSDAVIQFGNGLGIMGEGAWLFFLVKATIIGLIVWMFSQMRVESRQQHLRVLIVLGVMIVGMAPGLRDIGRLILGV
;
A
#
# COMPACT_ATOMS: atom_id res chain seq x y z
N MET A 1 -22.39 6.22 -21.47
CA MET A 1 -23.07 4.93 -21.71
C MET A 1 -22.17 3.73 -21.40
N ILE A 2 -20.97 3.59 -21.98
CA ILE A 2 -20.04 2.48 -21.67
C ILE A 2 -19.63 2.44 -20.21
N ALA A 3 -19.33 3.58 -19.59
CA ALA A 3 -18.94 3.68 -18.18
C ALA A 3 -20.07 3.25 -17.22
N VAL A 4 -21.33 3.54 -17.56
CA VAL A 4 -22.50 3.14 -16.76
C VAL A 4 -22.74 1.62 -16.87
N VAL A 5 -22.54 1.04 -18.06
CA VAL A 5 -22.65 -0.41 -18.25
C VAL A 5 -21.55 -1.14 -17.47
N LEU A 6 -20.32 -0.63 -17.51
CA LEU A 6 -19.21 -1.21 -16.76
C LEU A 6 -19.42 -1.10 -15.25
N HIS A 7 -19.98 0.03 -14.77
CA HIS A 7 -20.26 0.23 -13.35
C HIS A 7 -21.28 -0.78 -12.82
N ASN A 8 -22.35 -1.05 -13.55
CA ASN A 8 -23.41 -1.97 -13.12
C ASN A 8 -23.06 -3.46 -13.24
N THR A 9 -21.97 -3.79 -13.98
CA THR A 9 -21.59 -5.19 -14.21
C THR A 9 -20.37 -5.62 -13.41
N TRP A 10 -19.65 -4.70 -12.78
CA TRP A 10 -18.39 -4.99 -12.10
C TRP A 10 -18.53 -4.86 -10.59
N ASP A 11 -18.20 -5.94 -9.88
CA ASP A 11 -18.01 -5.94 -8.43
C ASP A 11 -16.61 -5.37 -8.10
N TRP A 12 -16.57 -4.08 -7.80
CA TRP A 12 -15.32 -3.36 -7.52
C TRP A 12 -14.60 -3.87 -6.27
N ASP A 13 -15.35 -4.41 -5.33
CA ASP A 13 -14.80 -5.03 -4.13
C ASP A 13 -14.11 -6.36 -4.48
N ALA A 14 -14.72 -7.16 -5.37
CA ALA A 14 -14.11 -8.38 -5.90
C ALA A 14 -12.86 -8.09 -6.73
N ILE A 15 -12.87 -7.01 -7.55
CA ILE A 15 -11.70 -6.57 -8.30
C ILE A 15 -10.56 -6.18 -7.36
N SER A 16 -10.84 -5.37 -6.33
CA SER A 16 -9.84 -4.95 -5.36
C SER A 16 -9.24 -6.13 -4.59
N ARG A 17 -10.07 -7.09 -4.17
CA ARG A 17 -9.62 -8.33 -3.54
C ARG A 17 -8.76 -9.18 -4.48
N SER A 18 -9.17 -9.28 -5.74
CA SER A 18 -8.41 -10.03 -6.75
C SER A 18 -7.05 -9.39 -7.02
N MET A 19 -6.97 -8.07 -7.08
CA MET A 19 -5.72 -7.34 -7.24
C MET A 19 -4.78 -7.54 -6.05
N LEU A 20 -5.31 -7.49 -4.82
CA LEU A 20 -4.52 -7.73 -3.61
C LEU A 20 -4.04 -9.18 -3.56
N ALA A 21 -4.90 -10.15 -3.89
CA ALA A 21 -4.55 -11.56 -3.96
C ALA A 21 -3.47 -11.82 -5.02
N PHE A 22 -3.60 -11.20 -6.20
CA PHE A 22 -2.61 -11.28 -7.26
C PHE A 22 -1.26 -10.70 -6.84
N ALA A 23 -1.24 -9.49 -6.26
CA ALA A 23 -0.03 -8.87 -5.76
C ALA A 23 0.64 -9.70 -4.65
N SER A 24 -0.16 -10.22 -3.71
CA SER A 24 0.33 -11.12 -2.65
C SER A 24 0.90 -12.41 -3.23
N GLY A 25 0.23 -12.99 -4.22
CA GLY A 25 0.68 -14.18 -4.94
C GLY A 25 2.02 -13.96 -5.65
N LEU A 26 2.20 -12.81 -6.31
CA LEU A 26 3.48 -12.47 -6.94
C LEU A 26 4.62 -12.35 -5.92
N ILE A 27 4.35 -11.75 -4.75
CA ILE A 27 5.34 -11.66 -3.67
C ILE A 27 5.73 -13.05 -3.18
N VAL A 28 4.75 -13.90 -2.85
CA VAL A 28 4.99 -15.26 -2.35
C VAL A 28 5.71 -16.12 -3.40
N MET A 29 5.29 -16.04 -4.68
CA MET A 29 5.96 -16.75 -5.77
C MET A 29 7.39 -16.23 -5.98
N GLY A 30 7.60 -14.91 -5.94
CA GLY A 30 8.93 -14.32 -6.07
C GLY A 30 9.86 -14.78 -4.96
N LEU A 31 9.40 -14.75 -3.71
CA LEU A 31 10.16 -15.23 -2.55
C LEU A 31 10.43 -16.74 -2.63
N GLY A 32 9.43 -17.53 -3.02
CA GLY A 32 9.57 -18.98 -3.17
C GLY A 32 10.55 -19.35 -4.29
N HIS A 33 10.44 -18.69 -5.43
CA HIS A 33 11.35 -18.88 -6.56
C HIS A 33 12.80 -18.49 -6.22
N TRP A 34 12.95 -17.36 -5.52
CA TRP A 34 14.25 -16.94 -5.03
C TRP A 34 14.84 -17.95 -4.04
N ALA A 35 14.07 -18.43 -3.05
CA ALA A 35 14.55 -19.42 -2.09
C ALA A 35 15.00 -20.71 -2.81
N GLN A 36 14.29 -21.12 -3.85
CA GLN A 36 14.66 -22.26 -4.68
C GLN A 36 15.95 -22.01 -5.46
N LEU A 37 16.11 -20.83 -6.09
CA LEU A 37 17.33 -20.44 -6.79
C LEU A 37 18.50 -20.35 -5.82
N ALA A 38 18.32 -19.72 -4.66
CA ALA A 38 19.35 -19.59 -3.63
C ALA A 38 19.89 -20.94 -3.13
N SER A 39 19.06 -22.00 -3.15
CA SER A 39 19.44 -23.35 -2.75
C SER A 39 20.19 -24.12 -3.83
N THR A 40 20.30 -23.61 -5.07
CA THR A 40 20.99 -24.33 -6.16
C THR A 40 22.50 -24.16 -6.08
N PRO A 41 23.28 -25.25 -6.19
CA PRO A 41 24.75 -25.20 -6.00
C PRO A 41 25.46 -24.20 -6.92
N TRP A 42 25.06 -24.10 -8.18
CA TRP A 42 25.70 -23.20 -9.14
C TRP A 42 25.47 -21.73 -8.82
N VAL A 43 24.32 -21.36 -8.21
CA VAL A 43 24.03 -20.00 -7.78
C VAL A 43 24.89 -19.64 -6.56
N GLN A 44 25.05 -20.58 -5.62
CA GLN A 44 25.90 -20.39 -4.44
C GLN A 44 27.38 -20.26 -4.83
N GLU A 45 27.83 -21.01 -5.83
CA GLU A 45 29.20 -20.96 -6.34
C GLU A 45 29.48 -19.76 -7.23
N SER A 46 28.48 -19.23 -7.90
CA SER A 46 28.60 -18.09 -8.85
C SER A 46 28.92 -16.76 -8.18
N GLY A 47 28.71 -16.64 -6.87
CA GLY A 47 28.84 -15.37 -6.14
C GLY A 47 27.72 -14.37 -6.43
N LEU A 48 26.63 -14.80 -7.08
CA LEU A 48 25.44 -13.98 -7.35
C LEU A 48 24.63 -13.68 -6.10
N LEU A 49 24.79 -14.50 -5.06
CA LEU A 49 24.15 -14.28 -3.76
C LEU A 49 25.18 -13.78 -2.75
N PRO A 50 24.81 -12.88 -1.84
CA PRO A 50 25.65 -12.52 -0.72
C PRO A 50 26.08 -13.78 0.03
N LYS A 51 27.38 -13.91 0.30
CA LYS A 51 27.92 -15.09 1.01
C LYS A 51 27.45 -15.19 2.47
N ASP A 52 27.02 -14.08 3.02
CA ASP A 52 26.53 -13.98 4.38
C ASP A 52 24.98 -13.92 4.32
N HIS A 53 24.33 -14.96 4.84
CA HIS A 53 22.87 -15.17 4.80
C HIS A 53 22.03 -14.15 5.60
N ASP A 54 22.54 -12.91 5.77
CA ASP A 54 21.86 -11.85 6.54
C ASP A 54 20.70 -11.14 5.82
N ILE A 55 20.20 -11.71 4.73
CA ILE A 55 19.02 -11.22 4.02
C ILE A 55 17.73 -11.39 4.83
N LEU A 56 17.68 -12.37 5.73
CA LEU A 56 16.46 -12.71 6.44
C LEU A 56 15.95 -11.54 7.30
N ILE A 57 16.86 -10.86 8.01
CA ILE A 57 16.50 -9.74 8.89
C ILE A 57 16.01 -8.54 8.08
N PRO A 58 16.75 -8.04 7.06
CA PRO A 58 16.25 -6.99 6.18
C PRO A 58 14.91 -7.31 5.54
N LEU A 59 14.72 -8.55 5.07
CA LEU A 59 13.48 -8.97 4.45
C LEU A 59 12.31 -8.97 5.46
N LEU A 60 12.54 -9.45 6.68
CA LEU A 60 11.56 -9.38 7.76
C LEU A 60 11.21 -7.93 8.13
N VAL A 61 12.17 -7.03 8.11
CA VAL A 61 11.93 -5.59 8.35
C VAL A 61 11.09 -5.01 7.21
N VAL A 62 11.52 -5.20 5.97
CA VAL A 62 10.93 -4.57 4.77
C VAL A 62 9.54 -5.10 4.46
N VAL A 63 9.26 -6.38 4.72
CA VAL A 63 7.96 -7.01 4.46
C VAL A 63 7.13 -7.16 5.73
N GLY A 64 7.77 -7.57 6.83
CA GLY A 64 7.08 -7.87 8.08
C GLY A 64 6.48 -6.65 8.77
N ILE A 65 7.23 -5.54 8.85
CA ILE A 65 6.71 -4.29 9.44
C ILE A 65 5.51 -3.76 8.65
N PRO A 66 5.58 -3.59 7.30
CA PRO A 66 4.41 -3.21 6.52
C PRO A 66 3.21 -4.13 6.68
N LEU A 67 3.43 -5.45 6.74
CA LEU A 67 2.34 -6.40 6.97
C LEU A 67 1.68 -6.20 8.34
N ILE A 68 2.46 -6.03 9.40
CA ILE A 68 1.96 -5.80 10.76
C ILE A 68 1.17 -4.49 10.81
N VAL A 69 1.73 -3.39 10.29
CA VAL A 69 1.06 -2.08 10.29
C VAL A 69 -0.23 -2.14 9.48
N THR A 70 -0.19 -2.73 8.28
CA THR A 70 -1.37 -2.90 7.44
C THR A 70 -2.45 -3.75 8.14
N TRP A 71 -2.05 -4.83 8.79
CA TRP A 71 -2.97 -5.67 9.56
C TRP A 71 -3.59 -4.91 10.75
N MET A 72 -2.79 -4.12 11.47
CA MET A 72 -3.29 -3.30 12.57
C MET A 72 -4.33 -2.28 12.10
N VAL A 73 -4.04 -1.57 11.00
CA VAL A 73 -4.97 -0.61 10.40
C VAL A 73 -6.24 -1.32 9.92
N TRP A 74 -6.09 -2.45 9.24
CA TRP A 74 -7.22 -3.30 8.80
C TRP A 74 -8.12 -3.69 9.98
N ARG A 75 -7.54 -4.14 11.07
CA ARG A 75 -8.28 -4.55 12.28
C ARG A 75 -9.13 -3.42 12.86
N MET A 76 -8.71 -2.17 12.73
CA MET A 76 -9.46 -1.00 13.23
C MET A 76 -10.80 -0.80 12.50
N GLY A 77 -10.93 -1.26 11.27
CA GLY A 77 -12.13 -1.04 10.44
C GLY A 77 -13.03 -2.25 10.22
N VAL A 78 -12.61 -3.45 10.63
CA VAL A 78 -13.33 -4.71 10.30
C VAL A 78 -14.76 -4.73 10.80
N GLU A 79 -15.01 -4.27 12.03
CA GLU A 79 -16.33 -4.29 12.63
C GLU A 79 -17.25 -3.28 11.96
N ASP A 80 -16.76 -2.05 11.74
CA ASP A 80 -17.53 -1.00 11.09
C ASP A 80 -17.86 -1.36 9.63
N LEU A 81 -16.91 -1.96 8.89
CA LEU A 81 -17.17 -2.46 7.55
C LEU A 81 -18.24 -3.58 7.54
N ALA A 82 -18.14 -4.50 8.49
CA ALA A 82 -19.11 -5.59 8.60
C ALA A 82 -20.52 -5.06 8.91
N GLN A 83 -20.64 -4.11 9.85
CA GLN A 83 -21.92 -3.47 10.18
C GLN A 83 -22.48 -2.70 8.98
N LEU A 84 -21.65 -1.92 8.28
CA LEU A 84 -22.08 -1.16 7.11
C LEU A 84 -22.64 -2.09 6.00
N ARG A 85 -21.98 -3.23 5.76
CA ARG A 85 -22.46 -4.23 4.80
C ARG A 85 -23.81 -4.84 5.18
N LEU A 86 -24.09 -4.99 6.47
CA LEU A 86 -25.42 -5.45 6.94
C LEU A 86 -26.51 -4.45 6.66
N THR A 87 -26.22 -3.15 6.57
CA THR A 87 -27.19 -2.11 6.16
C THR A 87 -27.42 -2.05 4.65
N GLY A 88 -26.65 -2.80 3.86
CA GLY A 88 -26.72 -2.80 2.39
C GLY A 88 -25.99 -1.64 1.73
N TYR A 89 -25.25 -0.83 2.49
CA TYR A 89 -24.48 0.29 1.95
C TYR A 89 -23.04 -0.11 1.65
N GLU A 90 -22.47 0.53 0.63
CA GLU A 90 -21.05 0.43 0.32
C GLU A 90 -20.24 1.49 1.10
N VAL A 91 -19.00 1.15 1.46
CA VAL A 91 -18.14 2.02 2.27
C VAL A 91 -17.77 3.32 1.53
N GLY A 92 -18.18 4.44 2.11
CA GLY A 92 -17.91 5.77 1.56
C GLY A 92 -18.66 6.10 0.27
N VAL A 93 -19.69 5.33 -0.09
CA VAL A 93 -20.52 5.58 -1.28
C VAL A 93 -21.90 6.03 -0.82
N ILE A 94 -22.34 7.17 -1.35
CA ILE A 94 -23.71 7.67 -1.07
C ILE A 94 -24.75 6.85 -1.87
N PRO A 95 -25.99 6.78 -1.40
CA PRO A 95 -27.06 6.04 -2.07
C PRO A 95 -27.30 6.51 -3.50
N ASP A 96 -27.70 5.58 -4.36
CA ASP A 96 -28.03 5.88 -5.76
C ASP A 96 -29.13 6.93 -5.86
N GLY A 97 -28.97 7.84 -6.82
CA GLY A 97 -29.93 8.91 -7.10
C GLY A 97 -29.70 10.20 -6.30
N LEU A 98 -28.75 10.22 -5.37
CA LEU A 98 -28.33 11.43 -4.68
C LEU A 98 -27.01 11.94 -5.27
N THR A 99 -26.88 13.25 -5.35
CA THR A 99 -25.61 13.93 -5.64
C THR A 99 -24.85 14.24 -4.34
N LEU A 100 -23.54 14.46 -4.44
CA LEU A 100 -22.75 14.82 -3.27
C LEU A 100 -23.21 16.14 -2.64
N ASP A 101 -23.59 17.13 -3.47
CA ASP A 101 -24.10 18.40 -2.99
C ASP A 101 -25.43 18.23 -2.19
N GLU A 102 -26.33 17.38 -2.66
CA GLU A 102 -27.56 17.04 -1.93
C GLU A 102 -27.27 16.28 -0.64
N TRP A 103 -26.26 15.39 -0.68
CA TRP A 103 -25.85 14.63 0.51
C TRP A 103 -25.29 15.55 1.60
N GLU A 104 -24.45 16.52 1.24
CA GLU A 104 -23.81 17.47 2.17
C GLU A 104 -24.75 18.60 2.63
N SER A 105 -25.83 18.89 1.88
CA SER A 105 -26.80 19.94 2.23
C SER A 105 -27.66 19.61 3.46
N GLU A 106 -27.77 18.33 3.82
CA GLU A 106 -28.56 17.86 4.96
C GLU A 106 -27.65 17.34 6.08
N ASP A 107 -28.08 17.51 7.34
CA ASP A 107 -27.37 16.89 8.46
C ASP A 107 -27.63 15.38 8.48
N ARG A 108 -26.65 14.63 8.04
CA ARG A 108 -26.66 13.17 7.97
C ARG A 108 -25.68 12.52 8.95
N SER A 109 -25.27 13.26 9.98
CA SER A 109 -24.32 12.78 10.99
C SER A 109 -24.75 11.48 11.70
N SER A 110 -26.04 11.19 11.74
CA SER A 110 -26.62 9.94 12.28
C SER A 110 -26.75 8.81 11.24
N HIS A 111 -26.44 9.07 9.96
CA HIS A 111 -26.58 8.06 8.93
C HIS A 111 -25.44 7.02 9.00
N ALA A 112 -25.76 5.74 8.74
CA ALA A 112 -24.81 4.64 8.85
C ALA A 112 -23.53 4.86 8.02
N ILE A 113 -23.64 5.45 6.80
CA ILE A 113 -22.50 5.78 5.95
C ILE A 113 -21.58 6.77 6.65
N GLU A 114 -22.11 7.81 7.32
CA GLU A 114 -21.29 8.82 7.99
C GLU A 114 -20.59 8.28 9.23
N ILE A 115 -21.26 7.41 9.99
CA ILE A 115 -20.74 6.84 11.23
C ILE A 115 -19.70 5.74 10.94
N LEU A 116 -20.02 4.83 10.02
CA LEU A 116 -19.25 3.59 9.84
C LEU A 116 -18.17 3.66 8.73
N SER A 117 -18.38 4.50 7.69
CA SER A 117 -17.42 4.57 6.58
C SER A 117 -16.03 5.05 6.97
N PRO A 118 -15.85 6.04 7.88
CA PRO A 118 -14.51 6.54 8.21
C PRO A 118 -13.55 5.45 8.70
N LYS A 119 -14.04 4.51 9.49
CA LYS A 119 -13.25 3.36 9.93
C LYS A 119 -13.39 2.17 8.98
N GLY A 120 -14.59 1.89 8.48
CA GLY A 120 -14.85 0.77 7.60
C GLY A 120 -13.96 0.73 6.36
N ILE A 121 -13.59 1.89 5.81
CA ILE A 121 -12.69 1.98 4.66
C ILE A 121 -11.29 1.44 4.94
N LEU A 122 -10.83 1.51 6.19
CA LEU A 122 -9.52 1.00 6.62
C LEU A 122 -9.41 -0.54 6.42
N ALA A 123 -10.56 -1.24 6.49
CA ALA A 123 -10.64 -2.67 6.28
C ALA A 123 -10.95 -3.04 4.81
N THR A 124 -10.73 -2.13 3.87
CA THR A 124 -10.87 -2.44 2.44
C THR A 124 -9.54 -2.93 1.86
N PRO A 125 -9.56 -3.89 0.91
CA PRO A 125 -8.37 -4.34 0.20
C PRO A 125 -7.61 -3.22 -0.50
N MET A 126 -8.32 -2.16 -0.92
CA MET A 126 -7.73 -0.98 -1.55
C MET A 126 -6.77 -0.26 -0.60
N VAL A 127 -7.24 0.08 0.59
CA VAL A 127 -6.42 0.78 1.60
C VAL A 127 -5.26 -0.11 2.05
N ALA A 128 -5.52 -1.41 2.26
CA ALA A 128 -4.48 -2.36 2.63
C ALA A 128 -3.36 -2.43 1.57
N GLY A 129 -3.72 -2.52 0.28
CA GLY A 129 -2.75 -2.55 -0.81
C GLY A 129 -1.92 -1.27 -0.94
N MET A 130 -2.57 -0.09 -0.83
CA MET A 130 -1.87 1.20 -0.84
C MET A 130 -0.88 1.30 0.32
N LEU A 131 -1.35 1.02 1.54
CA LEU A 131 -0.55 1.16 2.75
C LEU A 131 0.64 0.21 2.72
N PHE A 132 0.40 -1.07 2.43
CA PHE A 132 1.45 -2.07 2.31
C PHE A 132 2.50 -1.68 1.26
N GLY A 133 2.07 -1.31 0.04
CA GLY A 133 2.98 -0.97 -1.05
C GLY A 133 3.88 0.22 -0.74
N GLN A 134 3.32 1.30 -0.18
CA GLN A 134 4.09 2.50 0.15
C GLN A 134 5.05 2.30 1.32
N LEU A 135 4.64 1.55 2.34
CA LEU A 135 5.52 1.22 3.47
C LEU A 135 6.65 0.27 3.05
N CYS A 136 6.37 -0.73 2.20
CA CYS A 136 7.40 -1.60 1.65
C CYS A 136 8.45 -0.82 0.86
N ASP A 137 8.02 0.08 -0.02
CA ASP A 137 8.93 0.90 -0.81
C ASP A 137 9.80 1.81 0.08
N GLY A 138 9.18 2.50 1.05
CA GLY A 138 9.93 3.35 1.97
C GLY A 138 10.96 2.58 2.79
N LEU A 139 10.60 1.40 3.32
CA LEU A 139 11.52 0.56 4.10
C LEU A 139 12.57 -0.11 3.24
N ALA A 140 12.22 -0.59 2.03
CA ALA A 140 13.18 -1.21 1.12
C ALA A 140 14.25 -0.20 0.68
N THR A 141 13.83 1.03 0.38
CA THR A 141 14.76 2.14 0.06
C THR A 141 15.66 2.47 1.26
N MET A 142 15.08 2.59 2.47
CA MET A 142 15.85 2.88 3.69
C MET A 142 16.89 1.79 3.96
N VAL A 143 16.49 0.53 3.95
CA VAL A 143 17.40 -0.59 4.18
C VAL A 143 18.45 -0.70 3.06
N GLY A 144 18.03 -0.50 1.80
CA GLY A 144 18.94 -0.55 0.65
C GLY A 144 20.04 0.50 0.72
N ILE A 145 19.73 1.72 1.12
CA ILE A 145 20.69 2.82 1.22
C ILE A 145 21.53 2.68 2.49
N ASP A 146 20.89 2.57 3.67
CA ASP A 146 21.59 2.64 4.94
C ASP A 146 22.41 1.37 5.25
N TYR A 147 22.02 0.19 4.73
CA TYR A 147 22.71 -1.08 5.00
C TYR A 147 23.55 -1.59 3.83
N TYR A 148 23.06 -1.38 2.59
CA TYR A 148 23.70 -1.96 1.40
C TYR A 148 24.39 -0.93 0.53
N GLY A 149 24.34 0.37 0.90
CA GLY A 149 25.02 1.45 0.18
C GLY A 149 24.44 1.71 -1.21
N TYR A 150 23.15 1.43 -1.42
CA TYR A 150 22.48 1.73 -2.69
C TYR A 150 22.37 3.23 -2.89
N SER A 151 22.41 3.68 -4.14
CA SER A 151 22.19 5.08 -4.48
C SER A 151 20.76 5.29 -4.98
N GLU A 152 20.10 6.36 -4.50
CA GLU A 152 18.83 6.81 -5.04
C GLU A 152 19.05 7.53 -6.38
N LYS A 153 18.17 7.28 -7.36
CA LYS A 153 18.26 7.87 -8.70
C LYS A 153 17.20 8.93 -8.95
N HIS A 154 16.16 8.98 -8.13
CA HIS A 154 15.08 9.96 -8.28
C HIS A 154 15.46 11.26 -7.57
N PRO A 155 15.53 12.42 -8.28
CA PRO A 155 16.02 13.67 -7.71
C PRO A 155 15.27 14.12 -6.44
N VAL A 156 13.96 13.91 -6.39
CA VAL A 156 13.14 14.31 -5.23
C VAL A 156 13.43 13.41 -4.02
N SER A 157 13.50 12.10 -4.22
CA SER A 157 13.84 11.15 -3.16
C SER A 157 15.25 11.40 -2.64
N ASP A 158 16.21 11.58 -3.55
CA ASP A 158 17.60 11.89 -3.20
C ASP A 158 17.72 13.18 -2.39
N ALA A 159 17.01 14.26 -2.76
CA ALA A 159 17.00 15.50 -2.00
C ALA A 159 16.49 15.33 -0.55
N VAL A 160 15.46 14.49 -0.33
CA VAL A 160 14.96 14.18 1.02
C VAL A 160 15.99 13.39 1.82
N ILE A 161 16.65 12.40 1.19
CA ILE A 161 17.68 11.57 1.82
C ILE A 161 18.89 12.43 2.20
N GLN A 162 19.37 13.28 1.29
CA GLN A 162 20.48 14.20 1.53
C GLN A 162 20.18 15.17 2.68
N PHE A 163 18.95 15.68 2.73
CA PHE A 163 18.50 16.50 3.86
C PHE A 163 18.51 15.70 5.17
N GLY A 164 18.02 14.46 5.16
CA GLY A 164 18.06 13.57 6.31
C GLY A 164 19.48 13.25 6.78
N ASN A 165 20.41 13.04 5.84
CA ASN A 165 21.82 12.84 6.13
C ASN A 165 22.44 14.08 6.79
N GLY A 166 22.10 15.27 6.29
CA GLY A 166 22.55 16.55 6.89
C GLY A 166 22.09 16.79 8.32
N LEU A 167 21.02 16.11 8.78
CA LEU A 167 20.59 16.17 10.19
C LEU A 167 21.43 15.31 11.13
N GLY A 168 22.19 14.35 10.63
CA GLY A 168 23.13 13.52 11.40
C GLY A 168 22.47 12.66 12.49
N ILE A 169 21.18 12.28 12.30
CA ILE A 169 20.44 11.52 13.31
C ILE A 169 20.71 10.02 13.22
N MET A 170 20.60 9.44 12.01
CA MET A 170 20.72 8.00 11.79
C MET A 170 21.06 7.68 10.34
N GLY A 171 21.96 6.72 10.10
CA GLY A 171 22.31 6.18 8.78
C GLY A 171 22.71 7.26 7.76
N GLU A 172 22.49 6.96 6.48
CA GLU A 172 22.74 7.87 5.35
C GLU A 172 21.57 8.83 5.06
N GLY A 173 20.58 8.92 5.99
CA GLY A 173 19.43 9.83 5.90
C GLY A 173 18.18 9.24 5.26
N ALA A 174 18.20 7.99 4.81
CA ALA A 174 17.05 7.36 4.17
C ALA A 174 15.86 7.11 5.12
N TRP A 175 16.09 7.15 6.43
CA TRP A 175 15.03 7.13 7.45
C TRP A 175 14.03 8.28 7.28
N LEU A 176 14.51 9.47 6.85
CA LEU A 176 13.62 10.62 6.61
C LEU A 176 12.73 10.38 5.40
N PHE A 177 13.25 9.77 4.35
CA PHE A 177 12.45 9.37 3.19
C PHE A 177 11.31 8.40 3.58
N PHE A 178 11.63 7.39 4.41
CA PHE A 178 10.62 6.50 4.96
C PHE A 178 9.53 7.25 5.75
N LEU A 179 9.93 8.17 6.64
CA LEU A 179 8.97 8.97 7.42
C LEU A 179 8.08 9.84 6.53
N VAL A 180 8.66 10.48 5.50
CA VAL A 180 7.89 11.28 4.53
C VAL A 180 6.88 10.40 3.80
N LYS A 181 7.28 9.23 3.31
CA LYS A 181 6.36 8.28 2.67
C LYS A 181 5.26 7.79 3.60
N ALA A 182 5.61 7.40 4.82
CA ALA A 182 4.65 6.97 5.84
C ALA A 182 3.64 8.08 6.17
N THR A 183 4.10 9.34 6.26
CA THR A 183 3.24 10.49 6.48
C THR A 183 2.30 10.72 5.31
N ILE A 184 2.81 10.70 4.08
CA ILE A 184 2.00 10.92 2.87
C ILE A 184 0.93 9.83 2.74
N ILE A 185 1.29 8.55 2.91
CA ILE A 185 0.28 7.48 2.81
C ILE A 185 -0.73 7.55 3.96
N GLY A 186 -0.31 7.92 5.16
CA GLY A 186 -1.20 8.17 6.29
C GLY A 186 -2.21 9.27 6.00
N LEU A 187 -1.77 10.38 5.41
CA LEU A 187 -2.65 11.48 4.97
C LEU A 187 -3.62 11.02 3.87
N ILE A 188 -3.14 10.27 2.88
CA ILE A 188 -4.00 9.73 1.82
C ILE A 188 -5.08 8.80 2.40
N VAL A 189 -4.71 7.89 3.29
CA VAL A 189 -5.65 6.98 3.95
C VAL A 189 -6.66 7.79 4.78
N TRP A 190 -6.21 8.80 5.52
CA TRP A 190 -7.09 9.69 6.26
C TRP A 190 -8.05 10.44 5.34
N MET A 191 -7.56 11.02 4.23
CA MET A 191 -8.44 11.67 3.25
C MET A 191 -9.50 10.70 2.72
N PHE A 192 -9.10 9.50 2.33
CA PHE A 192 -10.06 8.47 1.87
C PHE A 192 -11.09 8.11 2.92
N SER A 193 -10.73 8.15 4.21
CA SER A 193 -11.68 7.89 5.31
C SER A 193 -12.75 8.96 5.44
N GLN A 194 -12.43 10.20 5.05
CA GLN A 194 -13.37 11.33 5.09
C GLN A 194 -14.16 11.51 3.79
N MET A 195 -13.67 10.94 2.67
CA MET A 195 -14.32 11.12 1.38
C MET A 195 -15.63 10.33 1.28
N ARG A 196 -16.64 10.99 0.73
CA ARG A 196 -17.84 10.35 0.18
C ARG A 196 -17.78 10.50 -1.33
N VAL A 197 -18.26 9.50 -2.04
CA VAL A 197 -18.33 9.50 -3.49
C VAL A 197 -19.68 9.06 -3.97
N GLU A 198 -20.11 9.61 -5.08
CA GLU A 198 -21.28 9.11 -5.77
C GLU A 198 -20.99 7.73 -6.38
N SER A 199 -22.01 6.89 -6.47
CA SER A 199 -21.93 5.57 -7.07
C SER A 199 -21.25 5.60 -8.46
N ARG A 200 -21.55 6.61 -9.28
CA ARG A 200 -20.92 6.83 -10.60
C ARG A 200 -19.42 7.17 -10.57
N GLN A 201 -18.89 7.60 -9.43
CA GLN A 201 -17.50 8.04 -9.28
C GLN A 201 -16.60 6.95 -8.67
N GLN A 202 -17.13 5.80 -8.33
CA GLN A 202 -16.34 4.70 -7.73
C GLN A 202 -15.14 4.27 -8.59
N HIS A 203 -15.32 4.24 -9.91
CA HIS A 203 -14.23 3.89 -10.83
C HIS A 203 -13.04 4.85 -10.74
N LEU A 204 -13.31 6.15 -10.53
CA LEU A 204 -12.25 7.15 -10.34
C LEU A 204 -11.51 6.91 -9.02
N ARG A 205 -12.23 6.60 -7.94
CA ARG A 205 -11.64 6.22 -6.65
C ARG A 205 -10.70 5.02 -6.81
N VAL A 206 -11.15 3.98 -7.51
CA VAL A 206 -10.33 2.78 -7.76
C VAL A 206 -9.09 3.11 -8.58
N LEU A 207 -9.20 3.95 -9.62
CA LEU A 207 -8.07 4.37 -10.43
C LEU A 207 -7.01 5.15 -9.63
N ILE A 208 -7.45 6.06 -8.75
CA ILE A 208 -6.54 6.82 -7.88
C ILE A 208 -5.81 5.85 -6.93
N VAL A 209 -6.54 4.95 -6.29
CA VAL A 209 -5.97 3.95 -5.38
C VAL A 209 -4.97 3.06 -6.11
N LEU A 210 -5.32 2.60 -7.31
CA LEU A 210 -4.45 1.77 -8.13
C LEU A 210 -3.16 2.52 -8.49
N GLY A 211 -3.26 3.80 -8.86
CA GLY A 211 -2.11 4.65 -9.13
C GLY A 211 -1.19 4.78 -7.92
N VAL A 212 -1.74 5.09 -6.75
CA VAL A 212 -0.97 5.19 -5.50
C VAL A 212 -0.33 3.84 -5.12
N MET A 213 -1.06 2.74 -5.30
CA MET A 213 -0.55 1.40 -5.03
C MET A 213 0.62 1.03 -5.96
N ILE A 214 0.51 1.29 -7.27
CA ILE A 214 1.57 1.00 -8.25
C ILE A 214 2.82 1.81 -7.95
N VAL A 215 2.68 3.11 -7.62
CA VAL A 215 3.81 3.99 -7.31
C VAL A 215 4.59 3.53 -6.07
N GLY A 216 3.95 2.85 -5.12
CA GLY A 216 4.64 2.25 -3.97
C GLY A 216 5.10 0.82 -4.25
N MET A 217 4.21 -0.01 -4.79
CA MET A 217 4.46 -1.45 -4.89
C MET A 217 5.51 -1.80 -5.95
N ALA A 218 5.55 -1.10 -7.08
CA ALA A 218 6.51 -1.40 -8.14
C ALA A 218 7.95 -1.11 -7.74
N PRO A 219 8.32 0.09 -7.22
CA PRO A 219 9.68 0.31 -6.75
C PRO A 219 10.00 -0.51 -5.49
N GLY A 220 9.04 -0.68 -4.56
CA GLY A 220 9.23 -1.53 -3.39
C GLY A 220 9.59 -2.97 -3.74
N LEU A 221 8.90 -3.59 -4.71
CA LEU A 221 9.22 -4.94 -5.20
C LEU A 221 10.57 -4.98 -5.92
N ARG A 222 10.90 -3.95 -6.71
CA ARG A 222 12.22 -3.84 -7.35
C ARG A 222 13.33 -3.82 -6.29
N ASP A 223 13.18 -3.01 -5.26
CA ASP A 223 14.21 -2.84 -4.24
C ASP A 223 14.30 -4.06 -3.32
N ILE A 224 13.18 -4.71 -3.00
CA ILE A 224 13.19 -6.04 -2.36
C ILE A 224 13.95 -7.05 -3.25
N GLY A 225 13.71 -7.06 -4.55
CA GLY A 225 14.43 -7.91 -5.50
C GLY A 225 15.93 -7.64 -5.48
N ARG A 226 16.36 -6.37 -5.44
CA ARG A 226 17.77 -5.99 -5.31
C ARG A 226 18.39 -6.44 -4.01
N LEU A 227 17.68 -6.24 -2.88
CA LEU A 227 18.13 -6.74 -1.57
C LEU A 227 18.33 -8.26 -1.57
N ILE A 228 17.43 -8.99 -2.24
CA ILE A 228 17.48 -10.45 -2.37
C ILE A 228 18.68 -10.88 -3.23
N LEU A 229 18.96 -10.18 -4.31
CA LEU A 229 20.02 -10.51 -5.25
C LEU A 229 21.38 -9.93 -4.85
N GLY A 230 21.43 -9.02 -3.88
CA GLY A 230 22.66 -8.36 -3.46
C GLY A 230 23.26 -7.42 -4.53
N VAL A 231 22.40 -6.76 -5.35
CA VAL A 231 22.80 -5.88 -6.47
C VAL A 231 22.12 -4.53 -6.42
#